data_804283d8cb3900a4d7c63887e654fab1
#
_entry.id   804283d8cb3900a4d7c63887e654fab1
#
_cell.length_a   1.000
_cell.length_b   1.000
_cell.length_c   1.000
_cell.angle_alpha   90.00
_cell.angle_beta   90.00
_cell.angle_gamma   90.00
#
_symmetry.space_group_name_H-M   'P 1'
#
loop_
_entity.id
_entity.type
_entity.pdbx_description
1 polymer ?
#
loop_
_entity_poly.entity_id
_entity_poly.type
_entity_poly.pdbx_seq_one_letter_code
_entity_poly.pdbx_strand_id
1 'polypeptide(L)'
;MQWATRRVLLSLAALCGLGFLGTASANTSGGLQARIHLGGQELTCRDFRGQTVRSIQMDDLGDVAHARIVNRMPIITLNKRRLDTLPDKLQVFFFNHECAHHILGHVFYPTQTSENEADCYAIKVGRKDGSLTRADVEAFSPYIAVSRGSAFGHLPGPLRSQRLLACFDDPSEENIAEPAGFTPPPPPVLAEGLR
;
A
#
# COMPACT_ATOMS: atom_id res chain seq x y z
N MET A 1 -26.55 33.34 -80.19
CA MET A 1 -27.18 32.83 -79.02
C MET A 1 -26.74 31.38 -78.87
N GLN A 2 -25.71 31.12 -78.08
CA GLN A 2 -25.17 29.77 -77.78
C GLN A 2 -25.10 29.56 -76.30
N TRP A 3 -25.84 28.57 -75.82
CA TRP A 3 -25.90 28.16 -74.47
C TRP A 3 -24.81 27.09 -74.21
N ALA A 4 -23.82 27.40 -73.42
CA ALA A 4 -22.79 26.46 -72.99
C ALA A 4 -23.19 25.82 -71.66
N THR A 5 -23.54 24.54 -71.70
CA THR A 5 -23.83 23.70 -70.54
C THR A 5 -22.51 23.26 -69.89
N ARG A 6 -22.21 23.82 -68.71
CA ARG A 6 -21.08 23.34 -67.82
C ARG A 6 -21.58 22.11 -67.03
N ARG A 7 -20.96 20.98 -67.28
CA ARG A 7 -21.10 19.78 -66.46
C ARG A 7 -20.20 19.96 -65.19
N VAL A 8 -20.84 19.95 -64.04
CA VAL A 8 -20.15 19.90 -62.74
C VAL A 8 -19.93 18.44 -62.43
N LEU A 9 -18.68 18.02 -62.40
CA LEU A 9 -18.24 16.71 -61.85
C LEU A 9 -18.16 16.81 -60.32
N LEU A 10 -19.12 16.16 -59.65
CA LEU A 10 -19.05 15.94 -58.21
C LEU A 10 -18.09 14.77 -57.94
N SER A 11 -16.93 15.07 -57.45
CA SER A 11 -16.00 14.08 -56.87
C SER A 11 -16.48 13.72 -55.48
N LEU A 12 -17.01 12.51 -55.29
CA LEU A 12 -17.18 11.92 -53.96
C LEU A 12 -15.82 11.51 -53.42
N ALA A 13 -15.28 12.26 -52.50
CA ALA A 13 -14.18 11.82 -51.66
C ALA A 13 -14.73 10.95 -50.53
N ALA A 14 -14.52 9.64 -50.60
CA ALA A 14 -14.81 8.70 -49.52
C ALA A 14 -13.75 8.90 -48.42
N LEU A 15 -14.12 9.57 -47.32
CA LEU A 15 -13.35 9.60 -46.10
C LEU A 15 -13.49 8.23 -45.39
N CYS A 16 -12.50 7.34 -45.59
CA CYS A 16 -12.27 6.20 -44.70
C CYS A 16 -11.86 6.73 -43.35
N GLY A 17 -12.80 6.92 -42.45
CA GLY A 17 -12.58 7.13 -41.04
C GLY A 17 -12.00 5.86 -40.42
N LEU A 18 -10.65 5.79 -40.25
CA LEU A 18 -10.01 4.83 -39.37
C LEU A 18 -10.41 5.19 -37.92
N GLY A 19 -11.50 4.56 -37.46
CA GLY A 19 -11.86 4.55 -36.05
C GLY A 19 -10.76 3.87 -35.28
N PHE A 20 -9.93 4.65 -34.60
CA PHE A 20 -9.11 4.14 -33.49
C PHE A 20 -10.06 3.65 -32.40
N LEU A 21 -10.33 2.34 -32.40
CA LEU A 21 -10.86 1.65 -31.26
C LEU A 21 -9.79 1.66 -30.20
N GLY A 22 -9.76 2.73 -29.43
CA GLY A 22 -9.03 2.76 -28.17
C GLY A 22 -9.60 1.64 -27.32
N THR A 23 -8.89 0.52 -27.23
CA THR A 23 -9.13 -0.49 -26.21
C THR A 23 -8.85 0.16 -24.87
N ALA A 24 -9.90 0.64 -24.22
CA ALA A 24 -9.85 0.94 -22.80
C ALA A 24 -9.52 -0.40 -22.13
N SER A 25 -8.25 -0.60 -21.79
CA SER A 25 -7.83 -1.66 -20.88
C SER A 25 -8.53 -1.38 -19.56
N ALA A 26 -9.63 -2.06 -19.32
CA ALA A 26 -10.21 -2.15 -17.99
C ALA A 26 -9.16 -2.83 -17.12
N ASN A 27 -8.48 -2.04 -16.32
CA ASN A 27 -7.50 -2.51 -15.35
C ASN A 27 -8.26 -3.21 -14.22
N THR A 28 -8.72 -4.44 -14.46
CA THR A 28 -9.23 -5.33 -13.42
C THR A 28 -8.03 -5.81 -12.61
N SER A 29 -7.51 -4.97 -11.76
CA SER A 29 -6.34 -5.22 -10.94
C SER A 29 -6.71 -5.98 -9.66
N GLY A 30 -7.28 -7.17 -9.79
CA GLY A 30 -7.51 -8.08 -8.67
C GLY A 30 -6.41 -9.11 -8.44
N GLY A 31 -5.28 -9.04 -9.16
CA GLY A 31 -4.18 -9.99 -9.06
C GLY A 31 -3.22 -9.69 -7.90
N LEU A 32 -2.62 -10.75 -7.33
CA LEU A 32 -1.53 -10.64 -6.35
C LEU A 32 -0.27 -10.06 -7.01
N GLN A 33 0.23 -8.95 -6.50
CA GLN A 33 1.37 -8.21 -7.03
C GLN A 33 2.55 -8.28 -6.06
N ALA A 34 3.77 -8.58 -6.57
CA ALA A 34 5.00 -8.52 -5.78
C ALA A 34 5.53 -7.08 -5.62
N ARG A 35 5.09 -6.18 -6.48
CA ARG A 35 5.41 -4.74 -6.50
C ARG A 35 4.14 -3.96 -6.68
N ILE A 36 4.06 -2.79 -6.05
CA ILE A 36 2.90 -1.91 -6.17
C ILE A 36 3.35 -0.47 -6.30
N HIS A 37 2.60 0.32 -7.07
CA HIS A 37 2.80 1.76 -7.16
C HIS A 37 1.84 2.48 -6.22
N LEU A 38 2.40 3.19 -5.24
CA LEU A 38 1.68 4.04 -4.30
C LEU A 38 2.49 5.30 -4.01
N GLY A 39 1.82 6.43 -3.86
CA GLY A 39 2.46 7.69 -3.52
C GLY A 39 3.59 8.07 -4.46
N GLY A 40 3.43 7.79 -5.77
CA GLY A 40 4.40 8.12 -6.80
C GLY A 40 5.65 7.23 -6.85
N GLN A 41 5.72 6.13 -6.08
CA GLN A 41 6.88 5.25 -6.05
C GLN A 41 6.51 3.77 -6.11
N GLU A 42 7.46 2.95 -6.57
CA GLU A 42 7.32 1.49 -6.55
C GLU A 42 7.73 0.94 -5.18
N LEU A 43 6.85 0.16 -4.57
CA LEU A 43 7.04 -0.41 -3.24
C LEU A 43 7.05 -1.94 -3.30
N THR A 44 7.91 -2.53 -2.47
CA THR A 44 8.03 -3.98 -2.29
C THR A 44 8.12 -4.30 -0.80
N CYS A 45 7.74 -5.50 -0.42
CA CYS A 45 7.85 -5.97 0.95
C CYS A 45 8.38 -7.41 1.01
N ARG A 46 9.22 -7.70 2.01
CA ARG A 46 9.60 -9.05 2.38
C ARG A 46 9.29 -9.28 3.86
N ASP A 47 8.85 -10.48 4.20
CA ASP A 47 8.63 -10.83 5.60
C ASP A 47 9.97 -11.16 6.31
N PHE A 48 9.92 -11.39 7.61
CA PHE A 48 11.09 -11.74 8.43
C PHE A 48 11.83 -13.01 7.98
N ARG A 49 11.20 -13.84 7.11
CA ARG A 49 11.81 -15.04 6.53
C ARG A 49 12.42 -14.75 5.15
N GLY A 50 12.38 -13.49 4.68
CA GLY A 50 12.81 -13.10 3.35
C GLY A 50 11.80 -13.45 2.24
N GLN A 51 10.62 -13.99 2.57
CA GLN A 51 9.59 -14.31 1.60
C GLN A 51 8.95 -13.02 1.06
N THR A 52 8.74 -12.95 -0.25
CA THR A 52 8.05 -11.82 -0.87
C THR A 52 6.61 -11.74 -0.38
N VAL A 53 6.26 -10.61 0.25
CA VAL A 53 4.88 -10.26 0.59
C VAL A 53 4.20 -9.74 -0.66
N ARG A 54 3.04 -10.28 -0.98
CA ARG A 54 2.27 -9.86 -2.16
C ARG A 54 1.19 -8.88 -1.76
N SER A 55 0.92 -7.92 -2.63
CA SER A 55 -0.15 -6.95 -2.43
C SER A 55 -1.35 -7.29 -3.31
N ILE A 56 -2.56 -7.03 -2.80
CA ILE A 56 -3.82 -7.09 -3.54
C ILE A 56 -4.65 -5.85 -3.25
N GLN A 57 -5.30 -5.31 -4.27
CA GLN A 57 -6.20 -4.16 -4.12
C GLN A 57 -7.63 -4.65 -3.89
N MET A 58 -8.30 -4.08 -2.88
CA MET A 58 -9.67 -4.40 -2.49
C MET A 58 -10.40 -3.11 -2.09
N ASP A 59 -11.36 -2.68 -2.87
CA ASP A 59 -12.08 -1.42 -2.63
C ASP A 59 -13.13 -1.51 -1.51
N ASP A 60 -13.48 -2.70 -1.09
CA ASP A 60 -14.45 -2.97 -0.01
C ASP A 60 -13.80 -3.27 1.35
N LEU A 61 -12.48 -3.13 1.45
CA LEU A 61 -11.79 -3.24 2.73
C LEU A 61 -12.27 -2.16 3.69
N GLY A 62 -12.65 -2.54 4.89
CA GLY A 62 -13.16 -1.62 5.92
C GLY A 62 -12.13 -0.59 6.41
N ASP A 63 -10.83 -0.86 6.20
CA ASP A 63 -9.70 -0.01 6.55
C ASP A 63 -8.92 0.46 5.30
N VAL A 64 -7.82 1.16 5.51
CA VAL A 64 -6.90 1.63 4.45
C VAL A 64 -6.07 0.48 3.92
N ALA A 65 -5.55 -0.36 4.80
CA ALA A 65 -4.74 -1.52 4.47
C ALA A 65 -4.80 -2.57 5.59
N HIS A 66 -4.36 -3.81 5.29
CA HIS A 66 -4.17 -4.85 6.31
C HIS A 66 -3.08 -5.84 5.91
N ALA A 67 -2.21 -6.19 6.86
CA ALA A 67 -1.28 -7.31 6.77
C ALA A 67 -1.97 -8.63 7.14
N ARG A 68 -1.80 -9.67 6.31
CA ARG A 68 -2.47 -10.98 6.50
C ARG A 68 -1.61 -12.14 6.04
N ILE A 69 -1.94 -13.32 6.55
CA ILE A 69 -1.52 -14.60 5.97
C ILE A 69 -2.75 -15.28 5.36
N VAL A 70 -2.72 -15.53 4.06
CA VAL A 70 -3.80 -16.22 3.34
C VAL A 70 -3.21 -17.43 2.64
N ASN A 71 -3.69 -18.63 2.95
CA ASN A 71 -3.17 -19.88 2.40
C ASN A 71 -1.63 -19.99 2.51
N ARG A 72 -1.09 -19.64 3.68
CA ARG A 72 0.36 -19.60 3.99
C ARG A 72 1.17 -18.54 3.21
N MET A 73 0.52 -17.69 2.44
CA MET A 73 1.18 -16.59 1.72
C MET A 73 1.05 -15.29 2.52
N PRO A 74 2.15 -14.54 2.71
CA PRO A 74 2.08 -13.21 3.29
C PRO A 74 1.50 -12.24 2.27
N ILE A 75 0.47 -11.50 2.68
CA ILE A 75 -0.29 -10.60 1.82
C ILE A 75 -0.55 -9.27 2.54
N ILE A 76 -0.41 -8.16 1.80
CA ILE A 76 -0.94 -6.86 2.16
C ILE A 76 -2.18 -6.60 1.31
N THR A 77 -3.33 -6.41 1.94
CA THR A 77 -4.55 -5.95 1.27
C THR A 77 -4.62 -4.42 1.36
N LEU A 78 -4.93 -3.76 0.25
CA LEU A 78 -4.91 -2.30 0.13
C LEU A 78 -6.26 -1.81 -0.38
N ASN A 79 -6.89 -0.86 0.32
CA ASN A 79 -8.07 -0.17 -0.17
C ASN A 79 -7.64 1.01 -1.04
N LYS A 80 -7.52 0.75 -2.35
CA LYS A 80 -7.05 1.77 -3.29
C LYS A 80 -7.91 3.03 -3.26
N ARG A 81 -9.22 2.89 -3.15
CA ARG A 81 -10.16 4.02 -3.11
C ARG A 81 -9.88 4.94 -1.93
N ARG A 82 -9.57 4.38 -0.75
CA ARG A 82 -9.21 5.17 0.43
C ARG A 82 -7.80 5.75 0.31
N LEU A 83 -6.84 4.95 -0.16
CA LEU A 83 -5.47 5.41 -0.34
C LEU A 83 -5.39 6.61 -1.29
N ASP A 84 -6.10 6.57 -2.42
CA ASP A 84 -6.10 7.65 -3.41
C ASP A 84 -6.63 9.00 -2.86
N THR A 85 -7.31 9.00 -1.71
CA THR A 85 -7.73 10.24 -1.02
C THR A 85 -6.68 10.82 -0.08
N LEU A 86 -5.57 10.12 0.13
CA LEU A 86 -4.52 10.49 1.06
C LEU A 86 -3.32 11.10 0.32
N PRO A 87 -2.53 11.97 0.97
CA PRO A 87 -1.27 12.43 0.43
C PRO A 87 -0.32 11.28 0.09
N ASP A 88 0.47 11.43 -0.97
CA ASP A 88 1.38 10.39 -1.47
C ASP A 88 2.27 9.79 -0.37
N LYS A 89 2.87 10.64 0.45
CA LYS A 89 3.76 10.20 1.54
C LYS A 89 3.02 9.40 2.61
N LEU A 90 1.75 9.70 2.85
CA LEU A 90 0.92 8.97 3.79
C LEU A 90 0.49 7.60 3.23
N GLN A 91 0.29 7.49 1.91
CA GLN A 91 0.06 6.20 1.25
C GLN A 91 1.28 5.27 1.44
N VAL A 92 2.49 5.81 1.23
CA VAL A 92 3.76 5.08 1.46
C VAL A 92 3.89 4.65 2.92
N PHE A 93 3.59 5.55 3.85
CA PHE A 93 3.62 5.23 5.28
C PHE A 93 2.70 4.05 5.61
N PHE A 94 1.45 4.04 5.12
CA PHE A 94 0.54 2.92 5.39
C PHE A 94 1.02 1.60 4.79
N PHE A 95 1.58 1.63 3.57
CA PHE A 95 2.18 0.41 3.02
C PHE A 95 3.34 -0.10 3.88
N ASN A 96 4.24 0.78 4.31
CA ASN A 96 5.37 0.43 5.16
C ASN A 96 4.93 -0.07 6.54
N HIS A 97 3.84 0.46 7.09
CA HIS A 97 3.22 -0.01 8.33
C HIS A 97 2.74 -1.46 8.19
N GLU A 98 2.01 -1.79 7.13
CA GLU A 98 1.58 -3.17 6.88
C GLU A 98 2.76 -4.11 6.59
N CYS A 99 3.78 -3.61 5.89
CA CYS A 99 5.01 -4.36 5.68
C CYS A 99 5.73 -4.65 7.02
N ALA A 100 5.75 -3.68 7.94
CA ALA A 100 6.34 -3.85 9.26
C ALA A 100 5.68 -4.99 10.05
N HIS A 101 4.37 -5.18 9.96
CA HIS A 101 3.71 -6.34 10.59
C HIS A 101 4.25 -7.68 10.07
N HIS A 102 4.63 -7.77 8.80
CA HIS A 102 5.27 -8.96 8.25
C HIS A 102 6.73 -9.10 8.67
N ILE A 103 7.48 -7.99 8.69
CA ILE A 103 8.89 -7.99 9.06
C ILE A 103 9.08 -8.29 10.56
N LEU A 104 8.21 -7.73 11.41
CA LEU A 104 8.27 -7.90 12.86
C LEU A 104 7.54 -9.17 13.35
N GLY A 105 6.89 -9.92 12.43
CA GLY A 105 6.21 -11.15 12.75
C GLY A 105 4.84 -10.98 13.43
N HIS A 106 4.31 -9.77 13.51
CA HIS A 106 3.03 -9.46 14.16
C HIS A 106 1.84 -10.20 13.55
N VAL A 107 1.92 -10.54 12.25
CA VAL A 107 0.89 -11.35 11.56
C VAL A 107 0.70 -12.76 12.15
N PHE A 108 1.68 -13.22 12.94
CA PHE A 108 1.62 -14.51 13.63
C PHE A 108 1.43 -14.35 15.13
N TYR A 109 2.01 -13.31 15.71
CA TYR A 109 2.05 -13.05 17.16
C TYR A 109 1.76 -11.58 17.45
N PRO A 110 0.51 -11.14 17.26
CA PRO A 110 0.14 -9.77 17.59
C PRO A 110 0.21 -9.55 19.11
N THR A 111 0.73 -8.41 19.50
CA THR A 111 0.77 -7.92 20.88
C THR A 111 0.00 -6.61 20.97
N GLN A 112 -0.19 -6.09 22.18
CA GLN A 112 -0.80 -4.76 22.35
C GLN A 112 0.11 -3.61 21.86
N THR A 113 1.40 -3.87 21.65
CA THR A 113 2.37 -2.87 21.16
C THR A 113 2.62 -2.96 19.66
N SER A 114 2.14 -4.02 18.99
CA SER A 114 2.40 -4.30 17.58
C SER A 114 2.11 -3.13 16.65
N GLU A 115 1.02 -2.40 16.90
CA GLU A 115 0.65 -1.24 16.08
C GLU A 115 1.64 -0.08 16.25
N ASN A 116 2.09 0.18 17.50
CA ASN A 116 3.07 1.22 17.77
C ASN A 116 4.45 0.85 17.22
N GLU A 117 4.80 -0.43 17.26
CA GLU A 117 6.05 -0.95 16.70
C GLU A 117 6.05 -0.85 15.18
N ALA A 118 4.94 -1.21 14.52
CA ALA A 118 4.76 -1.08 13.08
C ALA A 118 4.80 0.40 12.64
N ASP A 119 4.15 1.30 13.37
CA ASP A 119 4.20 2.73 13.14
C ASP A 119 5.64 3.27 13.20
N CYS A 120 6.37 2.96 14.28
CA CYS A 120 7.74 3.42 14.44
C CYS A 120 8.67 2.82 13.38
N TYR A 121 8.50 1.54 13.06
CA TYR A 121 9.27 0.89 12.01
C TYR A 121 9.07 1.59 10.66
N ALA A 122 7.81 1.84 10.25
CA ALA A 122 7.49 2.51 9.00
C ALA A 122 8.10 3.91 8.89
N ILE A 123 8.05 4.68 9.98
CA ILE A 123 8.65 6.02 10.06
C ILE A 123 10.18 5.95 9.95
N LYS A 124 10.82 5.05 10.70
CA LYS A 124 12.28 4.91 10.70
C LYS A 124 12.82 4.44 9.35
N VAL A 125 12.14 3.48 8.70
CA VAL A 125 12.48 3.04 7.34
C VAL A 125 12.38 4.20 6.36
N GLY A 126 11.26 4.93 6.36
CA GLY A 126 11.07 6.08 5.47
C GLY A 126 12.10 7.20 5.71
N ARG A 127 12.53 7.44 6.96
CA ARG A 127 13.64 8.35 7.28
C ARG A 127 14.96 7.83 6.71
N LYS A 128 15.25 6.55 6.89
CA LYS A 128 16.52 5.93 6.49
C LYS A 128 16.71 5.92 4.97
N ASP A 129 15.67 5.59 4.22
CA ASP A 129 15.71 5.55 2.75
C ASP A 129 15.41 6.91 2.09
N GLY A 130 15.08 7.95 2.89
CA GLY A 130 14.77 9.29 2.42
C GLY A 130 13.38 9.44 1.80
N SER A 131 12.54 8.42 1.86
CA SER A 131 11.16 8.50 1.36
C SER A 131 10.26 9.37 2.22
N LEU A 132 10.60 9.57 3.51
CA LEU A 132 9.93 10.45 4.45
C LEU A 132 10.89 11.48 5.05
N THR A 133 10.46 12.73 5.07
CA THR A 133 11.08 13.81 5.85
C THR A 133 10.27 14.06 7.13
N ARG A 134 10.85 14.81 8.09
CA ARG A 134 10.13 15.21 9.28
C ARG A 134 8.88 16.04 8.96
N ALA A 135 8.99 16.93 7.97
CA ALA A 135 7.87 17.74 7.50
C ALA A 135 6.73 16.89 6.89
N ASP A 136 7.07 15.78 6.19
CA ASP A 136 6.05 14.84 5.70
C ASP A 136 5.29 14.22 6.88
N VAL A 137 5.99 13.78 7.95
CA VAL A 137 5.34 13.20 9.13
C VAL A 137 4.48 14.23 9.88
N GLU A 138 4.92 15.49 9.96
CA GLU A 138 4.10 16.59 10.49
C GLU A 138 2.82 16.79 9.66
N ALA A 139 2.93 16.71 8.32
CA ALA A 139 1.81 16.83 7.41
C ALA A 139 0.81 15.66 7.51
N PHE A 140 1.16 14.52 8.12
CA PHE A 140 0.24 13.42 8.39
C PHE A 140 -0.77 13.73 9.50
N SER A 141 -0.41 14.60 10.43
CA SER A 141 -1.20 14.89 11.65
C SER A 141 -2.68 15.18 11.38
N PRO A 142 -3.09 16.02 10.42
CA PRO A 142 -4.50 16.27 10.16
C PRO A 142 -5.30 15.02 9.76
N TYR A 143 -4.66 14.09 9.06
CA TYR A 143 -5.27 12.85 8.58
C TYR A 143 -5.33 11.77 9.67
N ILE A 144 -4.28 11.68 10.47
CA ILE A 144 -4.17 10.72 11.58
C ILE A 144 -5.02 11.18 12.78
N ALA A 145 -5.02 12.47 13.09
CA ALA A 145 -5.65 13.03 14.29
C ALA A 145 -7.16 12.79 14.38
N VAL A 146 -7.85 12.57 13.25
CA VAL A 146 -9.28 12.25 13.23
C VAL A 146 -9.60 10.80 13.62
N SER A 147 -8.61 9.94 13.70
CA SER A 147 -8.77 8.54 14.09
C SER A 147 -9.12 8.42 15.57
N ARG A 148 -10.08 7.55 15.90
CA ARG A 148 -10.45 7.25 17.29
C ARG A 148 -9.51 6.23 17.95
N GLY A 149 -8.55 5.68 17.18
CA GLY A 149 -7.81 4.50 17.60
C GLY A 149 -8.61 3.21 17.40
N SER A 150 -8.06 2.10 17.87
CA SER A 150 -8.72 0.80 17.76
C SER A 150 -8.53 -0.05 19.02
N ALA A 151 -9.42 -1.02 19.21
CA ALA A 151 -9.28 -2.03 20.25
C ALA A 151 -8.07 -2.96 20.02
N PHE A 152 -7.47 -2.92 18.83
CA PHE A 152 -6.33 -3.75 18.42
C PHE A 152 -4.97 -3.06 18.64
N GLY A 153 -4.94 -1.89 19.32
CA GLY A 153 -3.69 -1.26 19.75
C GLY A 153 -3.35 0.06 19.03
N HIS A 154 -4.09 0.48 18.00
CA HIS A 154 -3.88 1.82 17.45
C HIS A 154 -4.22 2.88 18.49
N LEU A 155 -3.27 3.79 18.72
CA LEU A 155 -3.50 4.94 19.58
C LEU A 155 -4.59 5.87 19.00
N PRO A 156 -5.32 6.62 19.85
CA PRO A 156 -6.12 7.74 19.38
C PRO A 156 -5.28 8.72 18.57
N GLY A 157 -5.85 9.26 17.49
CA GLY A 157 -5.14 10.02 16.47
C GLY A 157 -4.19 11.09 16.97
N PRO A 158 -4.55 11.96 17.94
CA PRO A 158 -3.62 12.97 18.47
C PRO A 158 -2.38 12.35 19.12
N LEU A 159 -2.53 11.26 19.89
CA LEU A 159 -1.43 10.54 20.52
C LEU A 159 -0.60 9.79 19.46
N ARG A 160 -1.25 9.17 18.46
CA ARG A 160 -0.57 8.50 17.36
C ARG A 160 0.31 9.49 16.58
N SER A 161 -0.21 10.68 16.23
CA SER A 161 0.56 11.72 15.54
C SER A 161 1.80 12.15 16.33
N GLN A 162 1.68 12.37 17.64
CA GLN A 162 2.82 12.69 18.51
C GLN A 162 3.83 11.53 18.53
N ARG A 163 3.35 10.29 18.60
CA ARG A 163 4.23 9.10 18.59
C ARG A 163 4.99 8.96 17.28
N LEU A 164 4.35 9.19 16.13
CA LEU A 164 5.03 9.15 14.82
C LEU A 164 6.18 10.15 14.75
N LEU A 165 6.00 11.37 15.23
CA LEU A 165 7.07 12.38 15.31
C LEU A 165 8.18 11.94 16.27
N ALA A 166 7.83 11.40 17.44
CA ALA A 166 8.82 10.87 18.36
C ALA A 166 9.65 9.73 17.76
N CYS A 167 9.02 8.84 16.98
CA CYS A 167 9.73 7.78 16.25
C CYS A 167 10.66 8.33 15.17
N PHE A 168 10.25 9.43 14.48
CA PHE A 168 11.11 10.08 13.50
C PHE A 168 12.33 10.74 14.15
N ASP A 169 12.15 11.39 15.29
CA ASP A 169 13.22 12.11 16.02
C ASP A 169 14.13 11.17 16.82
N ASP A 170 13.72 9.91 17.06
CA ASP A 170 14.51 8.91 17.77
C ASP A 170 15.67 8.40 16.89
N PRO A 171 16.95 8.65 17.27
CA PRO A 171 18.10 8.24 16.49
C PRO A 171 18.39 6.74 16.57
N SER A 172 17.76 6.00 17.48
CA SER A 172 18.03 4.57 17.64
C SER A 172 17.59 3.77 16.40
N GLU A 173 18.46 2.91 15.92
CA GLU A 173 18.20 2.02 14.79
C GLU A 173 17.70 0.64 15.24
N GLU A 174 17.51 0.42 16.54
CA GLU A 174 17.28 -0.90 17.14
C GLU A 174 16.07 -1.66 16.55
N ASN A 175 15.11 -0.93 15.96
CA ASN A 175 13.92 -1.54 15.34
C ASN A 175 13.95 -1.55 13.81
N ILE A 176 15.07 -1.18 13.17
CA ILE A 176 15.23 -1.22 11.71
C ILE A 176 16.07 -2.43 11.27
N ALA A 177 16.85 -2.99 12.18
CA ALA A 177 17.53 -4.24 11.92
C ALA A 177 16.48 -5.38 11.88
N GLU A 178 16.62 -6.30 10.94
CA GLU A 178 15.99 -7.62 11.07
C GLU A 178 16.26 -8.08 12.52
N PRO A 179 15.23 -8.56 13.25
CA PRO A 179 15.43 -8.97 14.63
C PRO A 179 16.56 -10.00 14.67
N ALA A 180 17.73 -9.57 15.10
CA ALA A 180 18.90 -10.42 15.23
C ALA A 180 18.55 -11.51 16.24
N GLY A 181 18.36 -12.74 15.74
CA GLY A 181 18.02 -13.89 16.57
C GLY A 181 16.52 -14.22 16.65
N PHE A 182 15.66 -13.64 15.83
CA PHE A 182 14.30 -14.16 15.72
C PHE A 182 14.35 -15.57 15.15
N THR A 183 14.27 -16.56 16.04
CA THR A 183 13.96 -17.93 15.65
C THR A 183 12.44 -17.98 15.57
N PRO A 184 11.83 -18.12 14.37
CA PRO A 184 10.39 -18.24 14.28
C PRO A 184 9.97 -19.41 15.16
N PRO A 185 8.92 -19.24 15.98
CA PRO A 185 8.38 -20.38 16.70
C PRO A 185 8.02 -21.46 15.69
N PRO A 186 8.16 -22.74 16.05
CA PRO A 186 7.82 -23.82 15.16
C PRO A 186 6.39 -23.64 14.67
N PRO A 187 6.10 -23.96 13.39
CA PRO A 187 4.76 -23.88 12.88
C PRO A 187 3.82 -24.66 13.82
N PRO A 188 2.59 -24.19 14.06
CA PRO A 188 1.64 -24.92 14.88
C PRO A 188 1.58 -26.34 14.35
N VAL A 189 1.88 -27.30 15.20
CA VAL A 189 1.71 -28.72 14.92
C VAL A 189 0.21 -28.88 14.66
N LEU A 190 -0.17 -28.95 13.37
CA LEU A 190 -1.53 -29.36 13.03
C LEU A 190 -1.69 -30.71 13.70
N ALA A 191 -2.57 -30.80 14.69
CA ALA A 191 -2.92 -32.07 15.27
C ALA A 191 -3.40 -32.97 14.13
N GLU A 192 -2.52 -33.87 13.69
CA GLU A 192 -2.90 -35.01 12.85
C GLU A 192 -3.82 -35.87 13.72
N GLY A 193 -5.10 -35.74 13.52
CA GLY A 193 -6.04 -36.55 14.25
C GLY A 193 -7.48 -36.05 14.23
N LEU A 194 -8.09 -36.05 13.08
CA LEU A 194 -9.52 -36.31 12.92
C LEU A 194 -9.69 -36.97 11.55
N ARG A 195 -9.50 -38.28 11.54
CA ARG A 195 -10.10 -39.14 10.51
C ARG A 195 -11.55 -39.42 10.83
#